data_24b65fea351cc06651c00a9a93e2d21e
#
_entry.id   24b65fea351cc06651c00a9a93e2d21e
#
_cell.length_a   1.000
_cell.length_b   1.000
_cell.length_c   1.000
_cell.angle_alpha   90.00
_cell.angle_beta   90.00
_cell.angle_gamma   90.00
#
_symmetry.space_group_name_H-M   'P 1'
#
loop_
_entity.id
_entity.type
_entity.pdbx_description
1 polymer ?
#
loop_
_entity_poly.entity_id
_entity_poly.type
_entity_poly.pdbx_seq_one_letter_code
_entity_poly.pdbx_strand_id
1 'polypeptide(L)'
;MFRKTLFTLTGFLCLSLLILGSSEAAPSTGTIQVAFILSEFEDQAYQTEHDQDYFEDLAFGETNSMWDYFDEVSRSQLDIQGTVYGPYTLNGDAADYGTENTEFVRDSVEIADDDIDYRDYDAVMVIHSGPGEESSGNSDDIWSIHWPGANIGTDDDGFVIKQITQAPEYETIVGENNPLGVWCHEFGHELELPDLYDTDGSSAGIGDWGIMASGSWGNNGETPVYMGAWSRYWLGWVEPIVITDDVNNLELKPIENDGDVYLLPIPGNWSDSKQYYLLENRQKIKYDAYLPGEGLLIWHIDEEILNSKWNSNSVNNNEDHKGVDLEEADGDDDLDSKTNYGDSGDPYNSGTFSKDTYPNSLAYNGTESGWKIENIETDGDNIIIDISFLSKPHAVADADEAVIAEGLELQFYGNESWDEDGNIVSYTWDFGDGDFAYIDNPTHTFTQNGTYEVKLTVCDNNDICDSMILSIFVNKPPIAVVEISKLTIMLGETITFDASASYDIDGDVEFFYWNFDDGYTSNQATADHEYKNSGTYNVSL
;
A
#
# COMPACT_ATOMS: atom_id res chain seq x y z
N MET A 1 -12.63 18.97 34.76
CA MET A 1 -11.17 18.99 35.01
C MET A 1 -10.66 17.65 34.53
N PHE A 2 -10.61 17.47 33.18
CA PHE A 2 -10.13 16.23 32.52
C PHE A 2 -8.74 16.53 31.96
N ARG A 3 -7.74 15.78 32.42
CA ARG A 3 -6.37 15.83 31.92
C ARG A 3 -6.33 15.19 30.53
N LYS A 4 -6.03 15.96 29.51
CA LYS A 4 -5.57 15.47 28.21
C LYS A 4 -4.19 14.84 28.43
N THR A 5 -4.11 13.54 28.25
CA THR A 5 -2.82 12.84 28.17
C THR A 5 -2.33 12.98 26.73
N LEU A 6 -1.36 13.84 26.55
CA LEU A 6 -0.62 14.02 25.31
C LEU A 6 0.24 12.75 25.10
N PHE A 7 -0.13 11.89 24.18
CA PHE A 7 0.78 10.87 23.67
C PHE A 7 1.67 11.53 22.61
N THR A 8 2.85 11.93 23.04
CA THR A 8 3.95 12.23 22.13
C THR A 8 4.45 10.90 21.57
N LEU A 9 4.08 10.59 20.34
CA LEU A 9 4.73 9.55 19.54
C LEU A 9 6.02 10.15 18.98
N THR A 10 7.08 10.18 19.81
CA THR A 10 8.45 10.37 19.35
C THR A 10 9.02 8.99 19.04
N GLY A 11 9.20 8.70 17.78
CA GLY A 11 9.94 7.51 17.39
C GLY A 11 9.49 6.92 16.05
N PHE A 12 9.28 7.72 15.00
CA PHE A 12 9.51 7.18 13.67
C PHE A 12 11.03 7.16 13.47
N LEU A 13 11.62 6.00 13.69
CA LEU A 13 12.91 5.67 13.13
C LEU A 13 12.79 5.88 11.62
N CYS A 14 13.56 6.84 11.11
CA CYS A 14 13.99 6.80 9.72
C CYS A 14 14.62 5.40 9.56
N LEU A 15 13.89 4.44 9.03
CA LEU A 15 14.45 3.20 8.54
C LEU A 15 15.15 3.59 7.24
N SER A 16 16.38 4.13 7.37
CA SER A 16 17.33 3.99 6.30
C SER A 16 17.43 2.48 6.06
N LEU A 17 16.71 1.99 5.06
CA LEU A 17 16.95 0.66 4.54
C LEU A 17 18.44 0.61 4.22
N LEU A 18 19.18 -0.18 4.96
CA LEU A 18 20.50 -0.63 4.55
C LEU A 18 20.28 -1.50 3.31
N ILE A 19 20.22 -0.87 2.15
CA ILE A 19 20.41 -1.54 0.88
C ILE A 19 21.86 -2.02 0.90
N LEU A 20 22.05 -3.30 1.01
CA LEU A 20 23.33 -3.96 0.79
C LEU A 20 23.62 -3.99 -0.73
N GLY A 21 23.79 -2.83 -1.32
CA GLY A 21 24.33 -2.63 -2.66
C GLY A 21 25.56 -1.73 -2.53
N SER A 22 26.70 -2.17 -3.02
CA SER A 22 27.99 -1.53 -2.83
C SER A 22 28.35 -0.52 -3.93
N SER A 23 27.42 0.28 -4.43
CA SER A 23 27.74 1.51 -5.13
C SER A 23 27.50 2.67 -4.16
N GLU A 24 28.42 3.59 -4.05
CA GLU A 24 28.17 4.86 -3.37
C GLU A 24 27.40 5.71 -4.37
N ALA A 25 26.08 5.80 -4.19
CA ALA A 25 25.22 6.69 -4.93
C ALA A 25 25.59 8.14 -4.68
N ALA A 26 25.32 9.01 -5.65
CA ALA A 26 25.36 10.44 -5.42
C ALA A 26 24.33 10.81 -4.33
N PRO A 27 24.63 11.76 -3.44
CA PRO A 27 23.68 12.15 -2.41
C PRO A 27 22.44 12.81 -3.03
N SER A 28 21.26 12.43 -2.59
CA SER A 28 20.00 13.02 -3.08
C SER A 28 19.71 14.42 -2.51
N THR A 29 20.50 14.92 -1.57
CA THR A 29 20.34 16.24 -0.94
C THR A 29 21.69 16.91 -0.68
N GLY A 30 21.68 18.23 -0.64
CA GLY A 30 22.90 19.05 -0.48
C GLY A 30 23.51 19.38 -1.82
N THR A 31 24.78 19.77 -1.83
CA THR A 31 25.49 20.08 -3.08
C THR A 31 26.20 18.85 -3.59
N ILE A 32 25.97 18.52 -4.88
CA ILE A 32 26.67 17.48 -5.63
C ILE A 32 27.61 18.13 -6.62
N GLN A 33 28.85 17.61 -6.72
CA GLN A 33 29.82 18.00 -7.72
C GLN A 33 29.79 17.02 -8.88
N VAL A 34 29.50 17.49 -10.11
CA VAL A 34 29.42 16.66 -11.31
C VAL A 34 30.50 17.05 -12.30
N ALA A 35 31.27 16.06 -12.76
CA ALA A 35 32.18 16.26 -13.91
C ALA A 35 31.43 15.90 -15.20
N PHE A 36 31.27 16.86 -16.11
CA PHE A 36 30.76 16.62 -17.45
C PHE A 36 31.96 16.49 -18.40
N ILE A 37 32.05 15.39 -19.12
CA ILE A 37 33.10 15.11 -20.09
C ILE A 37 32.49 15.16 -21.50
N LEU A 38 32.90 16.14 -22.29
CA LEU A 38 32.48 16.23 -23.69
C LEU A 38 33.39 15.37 -24.56
N SER A 39 32.84 14.36 -25.23
CA SER A 39 33.57 13.43 -26.08
C SER A 39 33.02 13.42 -27.50
N GLU A 40 33.89 13.73 -28.48
CA GLU A 40 33.59 13.69 -29.91
C GLU A 40 34.40 12.61 -30.62
N PHE A 41 34.04 12.31 -31.88
CA PHE A 41 34.66 11.23 -32.67
C PHE A 41 35.43 11.78 -33.86
N GLU A 42 36.31 10.96 -34.48
CA GLU A 42 37.08 11.37 -35.65
C GLU A 42 36.18 11.80 -36.82
N ASP A 43 35.02 11.17 -36.97
CA ASP A 43 34.02 11.44 -38.02
C ASP A 43 32.86 12.31 -37.59
N GLN A 44 32.65 12.55 -36.28
CA GLN A 44 31.51 13.27 -35.73
C GLN A 44 31.95 14.21 -34.61
N ALA A 45 32.08 15.50 -34.92
CA ALA A 45 32.33 16.55 -33.95
C ALA A 45 31.03 17.19 -33.48
N TYR A 46 31.08 17.87 -32.34
CA TYR A 46 29.96 18.69 -31.86
C TYR A 46 29.57 19.76 -32.91
N GLN A 47 28.31 20.13 -32.89
CA GLN A 47 27.82 21.26 -33.71
C GLN A 47 28.54 22.54 -33.32
N THR A 48 28.73 23.44 -34.31
CA THR A 48 29.53 24.65 -34.08
C THR A 48 28.93 25.57 -33.02
N GLU A 49 27.60 25.56 -32.87
CA GLU A 49 26.81 26.30 -31.88
C GLU A 49 26.76 25.63 -30.50
N HIS A 50 27.16 24.35 -30.39
CA HIS A 50 27.21 23.61 -29.15
C HIS A 50 28.65 23.60 -28.63
N ASP A 51 29.12 24.78 -28.25
CA ASP A 51 30.43 24.95 -27.61
C ASP A 51 30.36 24.67 -26.09
N GLN A 52 31.47 24.78 -25.39
CA GLN A 52 31.54 24.52 -23.96
C GLN A 52 30.57 25.40 -23.17
N ASP A 53 30.40 26.68 -23.54
CA ASP A 53 29.48 27.60 -22.89
C ASP A 53 28.02 27.11 -23.03
N TYR A 54 27.65 26.51 -24.18
CA TYR A 54 26.34 25.87 -24.36
C TYR A 54 26.09 24.72 -23.38
N PHE A 55 27.05 23.84 -23.22
CA PHE A 55 26.92 22.72 -22.28
C PHE A 55 26.97 23.15 -20.80
N GLU A 56 27.74 24.21 -20.47
CA GLU A 56 27.71 24.81 -19.15
C GLU A 56 26.34 25.43 -18.84
N ASP A 57 25.72 26.12 -19.82
CA ASP A 57 24.37 26.66 -19.69
C ASP A 57 23.33 25.54 -19.56
N LEU A 58 23.46 24.43 -20.29
CA LEU A 58 22.54 23.28 -20.20
C LEU A 58 22.68 22.52 -18.87
N ALA A 59 23.90 22.41 -18.36
CA ALA A 59 24.15 21.73 -17.07
C ALA A 59 23.75 22.61 -15.87
N PHE A 60 24.15 23.91 -15.88
CA PHE A 60 24.15 24.76 -14.69
C PHE A 60 23.48 26.14 -14.87
N GLY A 61 22.82 26.39 -16.00
CA GLY A 61 22.13 27.66 -16.26
C GLY A 61 21.00 27.95 -15.30
N GLU A 62 20.62 29.24 -15.15
CA GLU A 62 19.55 29.65 -14.22
C GLU A 62 18.14 29.25 -14.68
N THR A 63 17.95 28.76 -15.91
CA THR A 63 16.66 28.37 -16.47
C THR A 63 16.82 27.29 -17.53
N ASN A 64 15.88 26.34 -17.57
CA ASN A 64 15.86 25.24 -18.54
C ASN A 64 17.22 24.48 -18.59
N SER A 65 17.79 24.23 -17.46
CA SER A 65 19.01 23.46 -17.27
C SER A 65 18.77 22.28 -16.35
N MET A 66 19.74 21.40 -16.28
CA MET A 66 19.70 20.27 -15.34
C MET A 66 19.68 20.79 -13.89
N TRP A 67 20.49 21.81 -13.55
CA TRP A 67 20.47 22.43 -12.23
C TRP A 67 19.09 23.03 -11.90
N ASP A 68 18.51 23.84 -12.81
CA ASP A 68 17.19 24.47 -12.64
C ASP A 68 16.09 23.42 -12.42
N TYR A 69 16.11 22.33 -13.18
CA TYR A 69 15.16 21.22 -13.02
C TYR A 69 15.28 20.60 -11.62
N PHE A 70 16.48 20.19 -11.21
CA PHE A 70 16.67 19.53 -9.93
C PHE A 70 16.49 20.46 -8.73
N ASP A 71 16.85 21.74 -8.83
CA ASP A 71 16.55 22.75 -7.80
C ASP A 71 15.04 22.90 -7.60
N GLU A 72 14.29 23.00 -8.70
CA GLU A 72 12.83 23.15 -8.68
C GLU A 72 12.14 21.89 -8.12
N VAL A 73 12.40 20.70 -8.66
CA VAL A 73 11.69 19.46 -8.27
C VAL A 73 12.08 18.96 -6.89
N SER A 74 13.29 19.28 -6.40
CA SER A 74 13.75 18.97 -5.06
C SER A 74 13.36 20.02 -4.03
N ARG A 75 12.77 21.15 -4.45
CA ARG A 75 12.52 22.34 -3.61
C ARG A 75 13.81 22.89 -2.99
N SER A 76 14.84 23.05 -3.83
CA SER A 76 16.17 23.52 -3.46
C SER A 76 16.87 22.65 -2.41
N GLN A 77 16.52 21.35 -2.34
CA GLN A 77 17.22 20.44 -1.45
C GLN A 77 18.44 19.79 -2.11
N LEU A 78 18.47 19.74 -3.46
CA LEU A 78 19.58 19.26 -4.25
C LEU A 78 20.16 20.42 -5.05
N ASP A 79 21.44 20.69 -4.90
CA ASP A 79 22.20 21.75 -5.59
C ASP A 79 23.27 21.08 -6.45
N ILE A 80 23.09 21.08 -7.78
CA ILE A 80 24.03 20.47 -8.72
C ILE A 80 25.04 21.53 -9.15
N GLN A 81 26.31 21.28 -8.87
CA GLN A 81 27.43 22.10 -9.29
C GLN A 81 28.46 21.24 -10.02
N GLY A 82 29.39 21.83 -10.72
CA GLY A 82 30.44 21.06 -11.36
C GLY A 82 31.20 21.81 -12.42
N THR A 83 31.77 21.06 -13.36
CA THR A 83 32.62 21.60 -14.42
C THR A 83 32.41 20.79 -15.69
N VAL A 84 32.36 21.46 -16.82
CA VAL A 84 32.35 20.88 -18.17
C VAL A 84 33.76 20.85 -18.72
N TYR A 85 34.24 19.67 -19.10
CA TYR A 85 35.58 19.43 -19.66
C TYR A 85 35.53 19.02 -21.10
N GLY A 86 36.53 19.37 -21.87
CA GLY A 86 36.66 19.01 -23.29
C GLY A 86 36.26 20.14 -24.22
N PRO A 87 35.86 19.86 -25.51
CA PRO A 87 35.69 18.49 -26.02
C PRO A 87 37.01 17.75 -26.25
N TYR A 88 36.95 16.41 -26.01
CA TYR A 88 38.04 15.48 -26.30
C TYR A 88 37.66 14.64 -27.52
N THR A 89 38.60 14.47 -28.45
CA THR A 89 38.38 13.60 -29.64
C THR A 89 38.85 12.20 -29.36
N LEU A 90 37.95 11.24 -29.31
CA LEU A 90 38.24 9.82 -29.15
C LEU A 90 38.83 9.22 -30.45
N ASN A 91 39.57 8.14 -30.30
CA ASN A 91 40.14 7.45 -31.49
C ASN A 91 39.07 6.49 -32.05
N GLY A 92 38.58 6.77 -33.26
CA GLY A 92 37.61 5.96 -33.98
C GLY A 92 36.37 6.75 -34.38
N ASP A 93 35.52 6.09 -35.14
CA ASP A 93 34.26 6.66 -35.64
C ASP A 93 33.16 6.47 -34.58
N ALA A 94 32.12 7.34 -34.59
CA ALA A 94 30.99 7.20 -33.66
C ALA A 94 30.36 5.80 -33.68
N ALA A 95 30.24 5.20 -34.87
CA ALA A 95 29.70 3.86 -35.04
C ALA A 95 30.54 2.73 -34.37
N ASP A 96 31.82 2.97 -34.05
CA ASP A 96 32.64 2.01 -33.32
C ASP A 96 32.22 1.89 -31.84
N TYR A 97 31.56 2.94 -31.32
CA TYR A 97 31.04 3.02 -29.95
C TYR A 97 29.51 2.84 -29.88
N GLY A 98 28.82 2.77 -31.03
CA GLY A 98 27.38 2.55 -31.11
C GLY A 98 26.95 1.26 -30.39
N THR A 99 25.70 1.19 -29.97
CA THR A 99 25.14 0.18 -29.07
C THR A 99 25.68 0.25 -27.64
N GLU A 100 25.07 -0.49 -26.70
CA GLU A 100 25.39 -0.50 -25.26
C GLU A 100 26.86 -0.92 -24.99
N ASN A 101 27.77 0.02 -25.01
CA ASN A 101 29.20 -0.25 -24.94
C ASN A 101 29.90 0.58 -23.86
N THR A 102 30.38 -0.05 -22.80
CA THR A 102 31.16 0.61 -21.74
C THR A 102 32.54 1.10 -22.23
N GLU A 103 32.96 0.78 -23.47
CA GLU A 103 34.21 1.30 -24.02
C GLU A 103 34.16 2.81 -24.21
N PHE A 104 33.00 3.35 -24.63
CA PHE A 104 32.80 4.79 -24.79
C PHE A 104 33.10 5.56 -23.49
N VAL A 105 32.44 5.21 -22.38
CA VAL A 105 32.64 5.90 -21.09
C VAL A 105 34.06 5.67 -20.54
N ARG A 106 34.65 4.52 -20.79
CA ARG A 106 36.03 4.24 -20.37
C ARG A 106 37.05 5.09 -21.11
N ASP A 107 36.96 5.13 -22.44
CA ASP A 107 37.88 5.89 -23.27
C ASP A 107 37.74 7.40 -23.04
N SER A 108 36.50 7.85 -22.76
CA SER A 108 36.22 9.24 -22.39
C SER A 108 36.85 9.62 -21.04
N VAL A 109 36.78 8.74 -20.05
CA VAL A 109 37.44 8.95 -18.75
C VAL A 109 38.98 8.93 -18.92
N GLU A 110 39.51 7.96 -19.69
CA GLU A 110 40.96 7.81 -19.90
C GLU A 110 41.57 9.04 -20.61
N ILE A 111 40.89 9.60 -21.61
CA ILE A 111 41.40 10.78 -22.34
C ILE A 111 41.35 12.07 -21.52
N ALA A 112 40.43 12.16 -20.57
CA ALA A 112 40.22 13.33 -19.71
C ALA A 112 41.00 13.26 -18.38
N ASP A 113 41.63 12.11 -18.06
CA ASP A 113 42.21 11.78 -16.74
C ASP A 113 43.35 12.75 -16.33
N ASP A 114 44.15 13.26 -17.28
CA ASP A 114 45.17 14.25 -17.01
C ASP A 114 44.63 15.65 -16.59
N ASP A 115 43.37 15.93 -16.91
CA ASP A 115 42.74 17.25 -16.70
C ASP A 115 41.76 17.24 -15.51
N ILE A 116 41.32 16.07 -15.03
CA ILE A 116 40.26 15.90 -14.02
C ILE A 116 40.77 15.11 -12.82
N ASP A 117 40.72 15.70 -11.62
CA ASP A 117 40.84 14.93 -10.36
C ASP A 117 39.44 14.42 -9.96
N TYR A 118 39.14 13.16 -10.34
CA TYR A 118 37.81 12.57 -10.11
C TYR A 118 37.42 12.44 -8.65
N ARG A 119 38.36 12.59 -7.70
CA ARG A 119 38.08 12.60 -6.26
C ARG A 119 37.35 13.84 -5.79
N ASP A 120 37.34 14.89 -6.61
CA ASP A 120 36.64 16.15 -6.33
C ASP A 120 35.16 16.12 -6.76
N TYR A 121 34.71 15.00 -7.37
CA TYR A 121 33.35 14.85 -7.94
C TYR A 121 32.60 13.69 -7.31
N ASP A 122 31.30 13.91 -7.13
CA ASP A 122 30.35 12.92 -6.63
C ASP A 122 29.76 12.08 -7.78
N ALA A 123 29.68 12.64 -9.00
CA ALA A 123 29.15 11.99 -10.19
C ALA A 123 29.95 12.37 -11.46
N VAL A 124 29.89 11.52 -12.47
CA VAL A 124 30.49 11.75 -13.77
C VAL A 124 29.46 11.52 -14.86
N MET A 125 29.28 12.52 -15.75
CA MET A 125 28.46 12.38 -16.95
C MET A 125 29.32 12.57 -18.21
N VAL A 126 29.20 11.65 -19.15
CA VAL A 126 29.87 11.74 -20.45
C VAL A 126 28.84 12.12 -21.50
N ILE A 127 29.08 13.20 -22.19
CA ILE A 127 28.23 13.67 -23.28
C ILE A 127 28.92 13.36 -24.60
N HIS A 128 28.26 12.61 -25.47
CA HIS A 128 28.78 12.33 -26.81
C HIS A 128 28.28 13.33 -27.84
N SER A 129 29.09 13.63 -28.84
CA SER A 129 28.63 14.38 -30.01
C SER A 129 27.60 13.58 -30.80
N GLY A 130 26.62 14.28 -31.39
CA GLY A 130 25.56 13.68 -32.18
C GLY A 130 24.32 13.26 -31.38
N PRO A 131 23.35 12.65 -32.08
CA PRO A 131 22.06 12.30 -31.50
C PRO A 131 22.13 11.04 -30.61
N GLY A 132 21.13 10.90 -29.70
CA GLY A 132 20.87 9.65 -28.99
C GLY A 132 20.21 8.59 -29.88
N GLU A 133 20.60 7.31 -29.72
CA GLU A 133 19.98 6.19 -30.44
C GLU A 133 18.49 6.08 -30.12
N GLU A 134 18.08 6.40 -28.90
CA GLU A 134 16.70 6.36 -28.39
C GLU A 134 15.74 7.21 -29.21
N SER A 135 16.21 8.31 -29.79
CA SER A 135 15.40 9.18 -30.65
C SER A 135 15.68 9.03 -32.14
N SER A 136 16.92 8.73 -32.51
CA SER A 136 17.32 8.54 -33.90
C SER A 136 16.89 7.20 -34.48
N GLY A 137 16.84 6.17 -33.63
CA GLY A 137 16.60 4.78 -34.01
C GLY A 137 17.71 4.18 -34.89
N ASN A 138 18.87 4.81 -34.93
CA ASN A 138 20.02 4.37 -35.69
C ASN A 138 21.03 3.68 -34.75
N SER A 139 21.25 2.38 -34.91
CA SER A 139 22.15 1.59 -34.06
C SER A 139 23.64 1.96 -34.14
N ASP A 140 23.99 2.90 -35.04
CA ASP A 140 25.34 3.47 -35.11
C ASP A 140 25.50 4.67 -34.16
N ASP A 141 24.39 5.20 -33.62
CA ASP A 141 24.37 6.24 -32.59
C ASP A 141 24.47 5.61 -31.19
N ILE A 142 24.79 6.40 -30.18
CA ILE A 142 25.01 5.92 -28.82
C ILE A 142 23.70 6.06 -28.01
N TRP A 143 23.33 4.98 -27.31
CA TRP A 143 22.18 4.96 -26.40
C TRP A 143 22.51 5.67 -25.08
N SER A 144 21.60 6.50 -24.57
CA SER A 144 21.72 7.09 -23.24
C SER A 144 21.54 6.01 -22.17
N ILE A 145 22.43 5.99 -21.18
CA ILE A 145 22.37 4.97 -20.14
C ILE A 145 23.21 5.36 -18.92
N HIS A 146 22.72 5.00 -17.76
CA HIS A 146 23.49 4.96 -16.53
C HIS A 146 24.11 3.59 -16.30
N TRP A 147 25.42 3.53 -16.04
CA TRP A 147 26.19 2.32 -15.80
C TRP A 147 26.47 2.12 -14.31
N PRO A 148 25.61 1.43 -13.53
CA PRO A 148 25.92 1.06 -12.16
C PRO A 148 27.00 -0.02 -12.14
N GLY A 149 28.09 0.22 -11.42
CA GLY A 149 29.21 -0.73 -11.36
C GLY A 149 30.16 -0.69 -12.56
N ALA A 150 30.31 0.46 -13.21
CA ALA A 150 31.26 0.69 -14.31
C ALA A 150 32.69 0.31 -13.96
N ASN A 151 33.17 0.59 -12.73
CA ASN A 151 34.47 0.25 -12.18
C ASN A 151 35.65 0.69 -13.09
N ILE A 152 35.63 1.97 -13.49
CA ILE A 152 36.66 2.57 -14.33
C ILE A 152 37.76 3.12 -13.42
N GLY A 153 39.01 2.60 -13.60
CA GLY A 153 40.15 3.07 -12.84
C GLY A 153 40.72 4.36 -13.44
N THR A 154 41.13 5.27 -12.59
CA THR A 154 41.79 6.54 -12.94
C THR A 154 43.25 6.53 -12.48
N ASP A 155 44.06 7.52 -12.84
CA ASP A 155 45.42 7.68 -12.35
C ASP A 155 45.50 8.38 -10.98
N ASP A 156 44.35 8.83 -10.43
CA ASP A 156 44.17 9.46 -9.12
C ASP A 156 44.43 8.52 -7.94
N ASP A 157 45.67 8.11 -7.72
CA ASP A 157 46.07 7.24 -6.58
C ASP A 157 45.23 5.96 -6.44
N GLY A 158 44.71 5.44 -7.57
CA GLY A 158 43.90 4.22 -7.61
C GLY A 158 42.41 4.45 -7.30
N PHE A 159 41.93 5.67 -7.46
CA PHE A 159 40.49 5.96 -7.43
C PHE A 159 39.76 5.18 -8.54
N VAL A 160 38.55 4.78 -8.29
CA VAL A 160 37.72 4.01 -9.22
C VAL A 160 36.34 4.65 -9.30
N ILE A 161 35.97 5.10 -10.49
CA ILE A 161 34.60 5.54 -10.78
C ILE A 161 33.72 4.28 -10.81
N LYS A 162 32.76 4.21 -9.89
CA LYS A 162 31.91 3.04 -9.73
C LYS A 162 30.65 3.09 -10.56
N GLN A 163 30.15 4.28 -10.81
CA GLN A 163 28.98 4.54 -11.65
C GLN A 163 29.26 5.76 -12.53
N ILE A 164 28.67 5.76 -13.71
CA ILE A 164 28.86 6.80 -14.71
C ILE A 164 27.66 6.85 -15.63
N THR A 165 27.29 8.04 -16.04
CA THR A 165 26.16 8.30 -16.94
C THR A 165 26.69 8.73 -18.31
N GLN A 166 26.05 8.27 -19.40
CA GLN A 166 26.28 8.80 -20.74
C GLN A 166 24.99 9.33 -21.36
N ALA A 167 25.09 10.43 -22.13
CA ALA A 167 23.94 11.10 -22.74
C ALA A 167 24.36 11.85 -24.02
N PRO A 168 23.41 12.20 -24.92
CA PRO A 168 23.72 12.79 -26.21
C PRO A 168 23.90 14.31 -26.15
N GLU A 169 24.44 14.84 -27.24
CA GLU A 169 24.48 16.26 -27.55
C GLU A 169 23.07 16.84 -27.85
N TYR A 170 22.21 16.04 -28.52
CA TYR A 170 20.86 16.44 -28.91
C TYR A 170 19.98 15.23 -29.20
N GLU A 171 18.67 15.45 -29.26
CA GLU A 171 17.66 14.48 -29.65
C GLU A 171 17.10 14.81 -31.05
N THR A 172 16.49 13.84 -31.73
CA THR A 172 15.99 13.97 -33.10
C THR A 172 14.49 13.77 -33.27
N ILE A 173 13.69 14.05 -32.25
CA ILE A 173 12.22 13.84 -32.27
C ILE A 173 11.55 14.77 -33.29
N VAL A 174 11.85 16.04 -33.23
CA VAL A 174 11.36 17.03 -34.20
C VAL A 174 12.52 17.98 -34.59
N GLY A 175 13.37 17.55 -35.52
CA GLY A 175 14.61 18.24 -35.85
C GLY A 175 15.69 17.90 -34.82
N GLU A 176 16.42 18.89 -34.38
CA GLU A 176 17.41 18.79 -33.33
C GLU A 176 16.84 19.44 -32.07
N ASN A 177 16.65 18.64 -31.02
CA ASN A 177 16.03 19.03 -29.76
C ASN A 177 17.07 19.02 -28.63
N ASN A 178 16.95 19.96 -27.71
CA ASN A 178 17.73 19.95 -26.47
C ASN A 178 17.49 18.67 -25.68
N PRO A 179 18.52 17.94 -25.20
CA PRO A 179 18.41 16.63 -24.56
C PRO A 179 18.15 16.68 -23.05
N LEU A 180 17.69 17.82 -22.51
CA LEU A 180 17.56 18.05 -21.07
C LEU A 180 16.77 16.93 -20.36
N GLY A 181 15.70 16.46 -20.99
CA GLY A 181 14.85 15.43 -20.40
C GLY A 181 15.58 14.11 -20.22
N VAL A 182 16.36 13.69 -21.22
CA VAL A 182 17.18 12.48 -21.12
C VAL A 182 18.31 12.66 -20.11
N TRP A 183 19.00 13.82 -20.11
CA TRP A 183 20.02 14.10 -19.10
C TRP A 183 19.47 13.99 -17.69
N CYS A 184 18.30 14.55 -17.43
CA CYS A 184 17.67 14.51 -16.11
C CYS A 184 17.15 13.09 -15.76
N HIS A 185 16.69 12.31 -16.75
CA HIS A 185 16.29 10.91 -16.56
C HIS A 185 17.50 10.05 -16.14
N GLU A 186 18.57 10.09 -16.92
CA GLU A 186 19.78 9.31 -16.64
C GLU A 186 20.43 9.74 -15.32
N PHE A 187 20.37 11.02 -14.96
CA PHE A 187 20.83 11.48 -13.65
C PHE A 187 19.90 11.04 -12.52
N GLY A 188 18.63 10.79 -12.79
CA GLY A 188 17.73 10.13 -11.83
C GLY A 188 18.23 8.76 -11.41
N HIS A 189 18.88 8.01 -12.30
CA HIS A 189 19.54 6.75 -11.98
C HIS A 189 20.81 6.94 -11.15
N GLU A 190 21.54 8.05 -11.36
CA GLU A 190 22.67 8.43 -10.50
C GLU A 190 22.21 8.65 -9.05
N LEU A 191 20.97 9.10 -8.86
CA LEU A 191 20.31 9.24 -7.55
C LEU A 191 19.64 7.92 -7.07
N GLU A 192 19.93 6.78 -7.69
CA GLU A 192 19.42 5.44 -7.41
C GLU A 192 17.92 5.20 -7.73
N LEU A 193 17.26 6.03 -8.52
CA LEU A 193 15.90 5.73 -8.97
C LEU A 193 15.89 4.63 -10.03
N PRO A 194 14.93 3.69 -10.02
CA PRO A 194 14.74 2.73 -11.10
C PRO A 194 13.93 3.36 -12.24
N ASP A 195 13.94 2.71 -13.40
CA ASP A 195 12.94 2.98 -14.43
C ASP A 195 11.55 2.69 -13.91
N LEU A 196 10.62 3.60 -14.18
CA LEU A 196 9.19 3.45 -13.90
C LEU A 196 8.36 3.20 -15.16
N TYR A 197 9.01 3.18 -16.35
CA TYR A 197 8.42 2.55 -17.52
C TYR A 197 8.58 1.02 -17.44
N ASP A 198 7.82 0.31 -18.24
CA ASP A 198 7.94 -1.14 -18.35
C ASP A 198 9.12 -1.51 -19.25
N THR A 199 10.19 -2.05 -18.67
CA THR A 199 11.45 -2.36 -19.38
C THR A 199 11.33 -3.56 -20.31
N ASP A 200 10.29 -4.38 -20.23
CA ASP A 200 10.02 -5.44 -21.22
C ASP A 200 9.07 -5.00 -22.34
N GLY A 201 8.45 -3.84 -22.18
CA GLY A 201 7.66 -3.16 -23.19
C GLY A 201 6.23 -3.67 -23.35
N SER A 202 5.70 -4.42 -22.39
CA SER A 202 4.29 -4.90 -22.41
C SER A 202 3.28 -3.81 -22.06
N SER A 203 3.69 -2.83 -21.23
CA SER A 203 2.90 -1.67 -20.81
C SER A 203 3.64 -0.34 -21.02
N ALA A 204 3.05 0.80 -20.65
CA ALA A 204 3.71 2.10 -20.61
C ALA A 204 4.35 2.41 -19.25
N GLY A 205 4.17 1.55 -18.24
CA GLY A 205 4.54 1.83 -16.86
C GLY A 205 3.71 2.99 -16.30
N ILE A 206 4.38 4.09 -15.89
CA ILE A 206 3.69 5.32 -15.47
C ILE A 206 3.58 6.37 -16.60
N GLY A 207 3.99 6.04 -17.83
CA GLY A 207 3.87 6.91 -18.99
C GLY A 207 4.52 8.29 -18.83
N ASP A 208 3.83 9.31 -19.34
CA ASP A 208 4.28 10.72 -19.33
C ASP A 208 4.12 11.40 -17.95
N TRP A 209 3.68 10.68 -16.92
CA TRP A 209 3.42 11.23 -15.58
C TRP A 209 4.65 11.35 -14.69
N GLY A 210 5.82 10.87 -15.13
CA GLY A 210 7.06 11.01 -14.39
C GLY A 210 8.31 10.89 -15.26
N ILE A 211 9.36 11.62 -14.85
CA ILE A 211 10.62 11.65 -15.62
C ILE A 211 11.30 10.29 -15.73
N MET A 212 11.15 9.39 -14.71
CA MET A 212 11.70 8.05 -14.75
C MET A 212 10.90 7.09 -15.67
N ALA A 213 10.02 7.67 -16.52
CA ALA A 213 9.33 7.01 -17.62
C ALA A 213 9.27 7.97 -18.81
N SER A 214 8.23 7.91 -19.64
CA SER A 214 8.13 8.73 -20.84
C SER A 214 8.01 10.24 -20.58
N GLY A 215 7.83 10.67 -19.34
CA GLY A 215 7.81 12.09 -18.97
C GLY A 215 9.12 12.85 -19.23
N SER A 216 10.25 12.15 -19.46
CA SER A 216 11.49 12.73 -19.98
C SER A 216 11.32 13.35 -21.36
N TRP A 217 10.35 12.88 -22.15
CA TRP A 217 10.06 13.36 -23.50
C TRP A 217 9.11 14.55 -23.56
N GLY A 218 8.76 15.16 -22.44
CA GLY A 218 7.95 16.39 -22.41
C GLY A 218 8.52 17.46 -23.33
N ASN A 219 7.66 18.10 -24.17
CA ASN A 219 8.09 19.06 -25.21
C ASN A 219 9.19 18.51 -26.13
N ASN A 220 9.10 17.28 -26.57
CA ASN A 220 10.12 16.59 -27.39
C ASN A 220 11.49 16.46 -26.67
N GLY A 221 11.51 16.27 -25.37
CA GLY A 221 12.71 16.11 -24.55
C GLY A 221 13.30 17.41 -23.99
N GLU A 222 12.78 18.59 -24.43
CA GLU A 222 13.31 19.90 -24.01
C GLU A 222 12.77 20.36 -22.65
N THR A 223 11.64 19.81 -22.19
CA THR A 223 11.00 20.20 -20.92
C THR A 223 10.48 18.95 -20.21
N PRO A 224 11.33 18.26 -19.46
CA PRO A 224 10.93 17.06 -18.71
C PRO A 224 9.87 17.40 -17.68
N VAL A 225 8.95 16.46 -17.40
CA VAL A 225 7.97 16.65 -16.34
C VAL A 225 8.58 16.41 -14.95
N TYR A 226 7.89 16.84 -13.90
CA TYR A 226 8.32 16.58 -12.53
C TYR A 226 8.44 15.08 -12.22
N MET A 227 9.26 14.76 -11.27
CA MET A 227 9.25 13.43 -10.63
C MET A 227 7.93 13.23 -9.90
N GLY A 228 7.30 12.05 -10.06
CA GLY A 228 6.09 11.68 -9.35
C GLY A 228 6.27 11.66 -7.83
N ALA A 229 5.16 11.64 -7.11
CA ALA A 229 5.13 11.69 -5.64
C ALA A 229 6.04 10.65 -4.99
N TRP A 230 6.04 9.41 -5.51
CA TRP A 230 6.86 8.33 -4.96
C TRP A 230 8.37 8.60 -5.12
N SER A 231 8.83 9.03 -6.30
CA SER A 231 10.26 9.31 -6.54
C SER A 231 10.77 10.43 -5.63
N ARG A 232 9.99 11.50 -5.46
CA ARG A 232 10.36 12.61 -4.56
C ARG A 232 10.33 12.19 -3.08
N TYR A 233 9.41 11.32 -2.67
CA TYR A 233 9.38 10.72 -1.34
C TYR A 233 10.59 9.81 -1.11
N TRP A 234 10.90 8.95 -2.09
CA TRP A 234 12.06 8.06 -2.04
C TRP A 234 13.38 8.84 -1.87
N LEU A 235 13.56 9.92 -2.64
CA LEU A 235 14.74 10.80 -2.57
C LEU A 235 14.79 11.66 -1.29
N GLY A 236 13.75 11.65 -0.47
CA GLY A 236 13.65 12.44 0.75
C GLY A 236 13.34 13.93 0.52
N TRP A 237 12.90 14.30 -0.68
CA TRP A 237 12.55 15.69 -1.03
C TRP A 237 11.17 16.12 -0.52
N VAL A 238 10.29 15.17 -0.27
CA VAL A 238 8.99 15.39 0.36
C VAL A 238 8.77 14.39 1.47
N GLU A 239 8.11 14.81 2.55
CA GLU A 239 7.63 13.94 3.62
C GLU A 239 6.12 13.90 3.51
N PRO A 240 5.51 12.79 3.06
CA PRO A 240 4.07 12.72 2.88
C PRO A 240 3.31 12.89 4.19
N ILE A 241 2.22 13.65 4.15
CA ILE A 241 1.30 13.81 5.27
C ILE A 241 0.43 12.55 5.35
N VAL A 242 0.60 11.75 6.40
CA VAL A 242 -0.18 10.53 6.59
C VAL A 242 -1.57 10.88 7.11
N ILE A 243 -2.60 10.45 6.38
CA ILE A 243 -4.00 10.60 6.77
C ILE A 243 -4.50 9.28 7.38
N THR A 244 -5.03 9.34 8.60
CA THR A 244 -5.53 8.17 9.35
C THR A 244 -6.92 8.36 9.94
N ASP A 245 -7.49 9.54 9.76
CA ASP A 245 -8.81 9.93 10.27
C ASP A 245 -9.57 10.70 9.19
N ASP A 246 -10.86 10.82 9.32
CA ASP A 246 -11.73 11.58 8.41
C ASP A 246 -11.24 13.01 8.22
N VAL A 247 -11.18 13.43 6.98
CA VAL A 247 -10.84 14.80 6.60
C VAL A 247 -11.87 15.31 5.59
N ASN A 248 -12.48 16.45 5.87
CA ASN A 248 -13.42 17.09 4.97
C ASN A 248 -12.82 18.37 4.39
N ASN A 249 -13.06 18.60 3.11
CA ASN A 249 -12.56 19.75 2.36
C ASN A 249 -11.02 19.89 2.45
N LEU A 250 -10.31 18.78 2.27
CA LEU A 250 -8.86 18.80 2.16
C LEU A 250 -8.46 19.49 0.87
N GLU A 251 -7.70 20.58 0.98
CA GLU A 251 -7.22 21.35 -0.16
C GLU A 251 -5.82 20.84 -0.55
N LEU A 252 -5.70 20.27 -1.76
CA LEU A 252 -4.45 19.89 -2.37
C LEU A 252 -4.01 20.98 -3.33
N LYS A 253 -2.94 21.68 -3.00
CA LYS A 253 -2.31 22.66 -3.89
C LYS A 253 -1.46 21.96 -4.95
N PRO A 254 -1.24 22.58 -6.10
CA PRO A 254 -0.28 22.09 -7.09
C PRO A 254 1.10 21.86 -6.48
N ILE A 255 1.71 20.71 -6.76
CA ILE A 255 3.05 20.40 -6.23
C ILE A 255 4.10 21.38 -6.78
N GLU A 256 3.90 21.91 -7.95
CA GLU A 256 4.71 22.91 -8.61
C GLU A 256 4.69 24.27 -7.87
N ASN A 257 3.72 24.47 -6.98
CA ASN A 257 3.56 25.61 -6.08
C ASN A 257 3.67 25.19 -4.60
N ASP A 258 4.63 24.32 -4.29
CA ASP A 258 4.90 23.79 -2.95
C ASP A 258 3.71 23.01 -2.31
N GLY A 259 2.85 22.40 -3.14
CA GLY A 259 1.77 21.54 -2.66
C GLY A 259 2.30 20.30 -1.93
N ASP A 260 1.54 19.84 -0.94
CA ASP A 260 1.88 18.65 -0.15
C ASP A 260 1.55 17.34 -0.90
N VAL A 261 2.26 16.28 -0.54
CA VAL A 261 1.91 14.91 -0.88
C VAL A 261 1.23 14.28 0.32
N TYR A 262 0.14 13.55 0.09
CA TYR A 262 -0.58 12.86 1.15
C TYR A 262 -0.44 11.35 1.00
N LEU A 263 -0.39 10.63 2.12
CA LEU A 263 -0.29 9.17 2.16
C LEU A 263 -1.51 8.58 2.83
N LEU A 264 -2.18 7.66 2.13
CA LEU A 264 -3.27 6.84 2.65
C LEU A 264 -2.79 5.39 2.83
N PRO A 265 -2.62 4.91 4.06
CA PRO A 265 -2.21 3.53 4.31
C PRO A 265 -3.35 2.56 4.02
N ILE A 266 -3.02 1.32 3.66
CA ILE A 266 -3.97 0.22 3.64
C ILE A 266 -3.90 -0.47 5.00
N PRO A 267 -4.94 -0.38 5.86
CA PRO A 267 -4.95 -0.96 7.20
C PRO A 267 -4.79 -2.49 7.17
N GLY A 268 -3.98 -3.02 8.10
CA GLY A 268 -3.69 -4.46 8.20
C GLY A 268 -2.58 -4.96 7.28
N ASN A 269 -2.24 -4.20 6.23
CA ASN A 269 -1.19 -4.55 5.27
C ASN A 269 0.12 -3.79 5.48
N TRP A 270 0.11 -2.67 6.21
CA TRP A 270 1.30 -1.84 6.44
C TRP A 270 2.52 -2.62 6.97
N SER A 271 2.30 -3.68 7.76
CA SER A 271 3.37 -4.56 8.23
C SER A 271 3.64 -5.76 7.34
N ASP A 272 2.68 -6.19 6.55
CA ASP A 272 2.69 -7.47 5.82
C ASP A 272 2.84 -7.31 4.31
N SER A 273 2.10 -6.39 3.66
CA SER A 273 2.17 -6.14 2.20
C SER A 273 2.85 -4.83 1.84
N LYS A 274 2.97 -3.87 2.78
CA LYS A 274 3.58 -2.56 2.56
C LYS A 274 3.00 -1.77 1.38
N GLN A 275 1.69 -1.93 1.13
CA GLN A 275 1.00 -1.17 0.11
C GLN A 275 0.33 0.07 0.69
N TYR A 276 0.34 1.14 -0.06
CA TYR A 276 -0.26 2.42 0.30
C TYR A 276 -0.55 3.25 -0.95
N TYR A 277 -1.31 4.33 -0.78
CA TYR A 277 -1.57 5.29 -1.85
C TYR A 277 -0.91 6.63 -1.53
N LEU A 278 -0.36 7.27 -2.59
CA LEU A 278 0.09 8.65 -2.52
C LEU A 278 -0.83 9.52 -3.36
N LEU A 279 -1.14 10.71 -2.84
CA LEU A 279 -1.98 11.71 -3.51
C LEU A 279 -1.16 12.96 -3.77
N GLU A 280 -1.20 13.46 -5.00
CA GLU A 280 -0.62 14.75 -5.38
C GLU A 280 -1.52 15.46 -6.39
N ASN A 281 -1.52 16.78 -6.37
CA ASN A 281 -2.18 17.59 -7.39
C ASN A 281 -1.12 18.09 -8.38
N ARG A 282 -1.26 17.72 -9.65
CA ARG A 282 -0.38 18.13 -10.75
C ARG A 282 -1.09 19.09 -11.67
N GLN A 283 -0.44 20.20 -12.03
CA GLN A 283 -0.99 21.23 -12.90
C GLN A 283 -0.03 21.51 -14.08
N LYS A 284 -0.58 21.91 -15.22
CA LYS A 284 0.21 22.17 -16.45
C LYS A 284 0.94 23.50 -16.37
N ILE A 285 1.83 23.64 -15.40
CA ILE A 285 2.67 24.83 -15.17
C ILE A 285 4.13 24.43 -14.95
N LYS A 286 5.05 25.36 -15.12
CA LYS A 286 6.51 25.18 -14.99
C LYS A 286 6.99 23.98 -15.83
N TYR A 287 7.76 23.06 -15.28
CA TYR A 287 8.21 21.85 -15.98
C TYR A 287 7.04 20.90 -16.35
N ASP A 288 5.93 20.93 -15.63
CA ASP A 288 4.72 20.17 -15.95
C ASP A 288 3.82 20.77 -17.04
N ALA A 289 4.25 21.83 -17.68
CA ALA A 289 3.47 22.51 -18.74
C ALA A 289 3.04 21.59 -19.90
N TYR A 290 3.72 20.48 -20.08
CA TYR A 290 3.48 19.52 -21.18
C TYR A 290 2.90 18.18 -20.71
N LEU A 291 2.45 18.07 -19.44
CA LEU A 291 1.71 16.91 -18.98
C LEU A 291 0.50 16.57 -19.89
N PRO A 292 0.10 15.31 -20.01
CA PRO A 292 -1.10 14.92 -20.77
C PRO A 292 -2.37 15.57 -20.24
N GLY A 293 -2.52 15.65 -18.92
CA GLY A 293 -3.64 16.23 -18.19
C GLY A 293 -3.21 16.98 -16.93
N GLU A 294 -4.18 17.48 -16.16
CA GLU A 294 -3.96 18.16 -14.88
C GLU A 294 -5.05 17.74 -13.87
N GLY A 295 -4.73 17.66 -12.59
CA GLY A 295 -5.64 17.27 -11.53
C GLY A 295 -4.98 16.42 -10.44
N LEU A 296 -5.80 15.70 -9.69
CA LEU A 296 -5.36 14.78 -8.64
C LEU A 296 -4.83 13.49 -9.27
N LEU A 297 -3.57 13.16 -9.00
CA LEU A 297 -2.99 11.85 -9.28
C LEU A 297 -3.04 10.99 -8.02
N ILE A 298 -3.48 9.75 -8.18
CA ILE A 298 -3.56 8.73 -7.14
C ILE A 298 -2.60 7.60 -7.52
N TRP A 299 -1.54 7.46 -6.75
CA TRP A 299 -0.49 6.47 -6.97
C TRP A 299 -0.67 5.28 -6.03
N HIS A 300 -0.77 4.06 -6.55
CA HIS A 300 -0.71 2.82 -5.78
C HIS A 300 0.74 2.34 -5.69
N ILE A 301 1.24 2.18 -4.49
CA ILE A 301 2.64 1.80 -4.23
C ILE A 301 2.69 0.43 -3.57
N ASP A 302 3.57 -0.44 -4.10
CA ASP A 302 3.90 -1.73 -3.48
C ASP A 302 5.40 -1.85 -3.20
N GLU A 303 5.79 -1.64 -1.95
CA GLU A 303 7.18 -1.72 -1.49
C GLU A 303 7.77 -3.13 -1.60
N GLU A 304 6.96 -4.19 -1.67
CA GLU A 304 7.47 -5.55 -1.84
C GLU A 304 7.93 -5.77 -3.27
N ILE A 305 7.17 -5.29 -4.25
CA ILE A 305 7.56 -5.31 -5.66
C ILE A 305 8.80 -4.44 -5.86
N LEU A 306 8.78 -3.20 -5.38
CA LEU A 306 9.94 -2.30 -5.45
C LEU A 306 11.20 -2.98 -4.92
N ASN A 307 11.19 -3.49 -3.69
CA ASN A 307 12.35 -4.14 -3.08
C ASN A 307 12.81 -5.40 -3.84
N SER A 308 11.88 -6.19 -4.36
CA SER A 308 12.21 -7.46 -5.02
C SER A 308 12.71 -7.29 -6.46
N LYS A 309 12.30 -6.21 -7.14
CA LYS A 309 12.56 -5.95 -8.56
C LYS A 309 13.57 -4.83 -8.82
N TRP A 310 13.98 -4.09 -7.80
CA TRP A 310 14.91 -2.97 -7.88
C TRP A 310 16.18 -3.29 -8.65
N ASN A 311 16.92 -4.30 -8.20
CA ASN A 311 18.22 -4.68 -8.80
C ASN A 311 18.11 -5.20 -10.24
N SER A 312 16.92 -5.57 -10.69
CA SER A 312 16.67 -5.99 -12.07
C SER A 312 16.07 -4.89 -12.93
N ASN A 313 15.90 -3.71 -12.37
CA ASN A 313 15.28 -2.56 -13.01
C ASN A 313 13.96 -2.94 -13.72
N SER A 314 13.09 -3.66 -13.03
CA SER A 314 11.84 -4.23 -13.58
C SER A 314 10.66 -4.08 -12.62
N VAL A 315 10.63 -2.95 -11.89
CA VAL A 315 9.65 -2.67 -10.85
C VAL A 315 8.22 -2.54 -11.40
N ASN A 316 8.08 -2.18 -12.67
CA ASN A 316 6.80 -1.97 -13.35
C ASN A 316 6.58 -2.92 -14.56
N ASN A 317 7.32 -4.05 -14.65
CA ASN A 317 7.18 -5.01 -15.76
C ASN A 317 5.96 -5.94 -15.68
N ASN A 318 5.16 -5.83 -14.66
CA ASN A 318 3.92 -6.58 -14.58
C ASN A 318 2.76 -5.58 -14.56
N GLU A 319 2.07 -5.45 -15.66
CA GLU A 319 0.97 -4.51 -15.89
C GLU A 319 -0.17 -4.67 -14.88
N ASP A 320 -0.43 -5.90 -14.42
CA ASP A 320 -1.47 -6.19 -13.41
C ASP A 320 -1.01 -5.94 -11.96
N HIS A 321 0.28 -5.65 -11.71
CA HIS A 321 0.84 -5.48 -10.37
C HIS A 321 2.20 -4.77 -10.40
N LYS A 322 2.17 -3.46 -10.49
CA LYS A 322 3.34 -2.58 -10.54
C LYS A 322 3.86 -2.24 -9.14
N GLY A 323 5.10 -1.80 -9.07
CA GLY A 323 5.69 -1.23 -7.85
C GLY A 323 5.26 0.21 -7.59
N VAL A 324 5.10 0.98 -8.68
CA VAL A 324 4.54 2.34 -8.70
C VAL A 324 3.52 2.39 -9.82
N ASP A 325 2.25 2.50 -9.49
CA ASP A 325 1.14 2.48 -10.43
C ASP A 325 0.32 3.77 -10.35
N LEU A 326 -0.19 4.25 -11.46
CA LEU A 326 -1.13 5.36 -11.52
C LEU A 326 -2.55 4.81 -11.70
N GLU A 327 -3.45 5.14 -10.80
CA GLU A 327 -4.86 4.83 -10.91
C GLU A 327 -5.55 5.80 -11.87
N GLU A 328 -5.75 5.39 -13.12
CA GLU A 328 -6.31 6.20 -14.21
C GLU A 328 -7.80 6.49 -13.96
N ALA A 329 -8.16 7.76 -13.74
CA ALA A 329 -9.50 8.17 -13.26
C ALA A 329 -10.65 7.79 -14.19
N ASP A 330 -10.42 7.67 -15.49
CA ASP A 330 -11.43 7.25 -16.47
C ASP A 330 -11.61 5.73 -16.56
N GLY A 331 -10.65 4.96 -16.02
CA GLY A 331 -10.70 3.50 -15.96
C GLY A 331 -10.51 2.80 -17.31
N ASP A 332 -9.86 3.45 -18.27
CA ASP A 332 -9.62 2.86 -19.60
C ASP A 332 -8.36 1.96 -19.63
N ASP A 333 -7.51 1.99 -18.58
CA ASP A 333 -6.25 1.24 -18.39
C ASP A 333 -5.30 1.39 -19.60
N ASP A 334 -5.21 2.59 -20.12
CA ASP A 334 -4.46 2.90 -21.33
C ASP A 334 -2.95 2.76 -21.15
N LEU A 335 -2.44 3.05 -19.94
CA LEU A 335 -1.04 2.84 -19.56
C LEU A 335 -0.72 1.34 -19.49
N ASP A 336 -1.60 0.53 -18.91
CA ASP A 336 -1.42 -0.92 -18.77
C ASP A 336 -1.51 -1.63 -20.11
N SER A 337 -2.44 -1.21 -20.95
CA SER A 337 -2.62 -1.76 -22.31
C SER A 337 -1.64 -1.19 -23.33
N LYS A 338 -0.82 -0.20 -22.95
CA LYS A 338 0.06 0.58 -23.82
C LYS A 338 -0.68 1.19 -25.04
N THR A 339 -1.92 1.61 -24.82
CA THR A 339 -2.72 2.28 -25.84
C THR A 339 -2.22 3.70 -26.08
N ASN A 340 -1.80 4.36 -24.99
CA ASN A 340 -1.11 5.65 -25.01
C ASN A 340 -0.02 5.69 -23.91
N TYR A 341 0.52 6.84 -23.59
CA TYR A 341 1.48 7.09 -22.52
C TYR A 341 0.93 8.06 -21.46
N GLY A 342 -0.37 8.19 -21.40
CA GLY A 342 -1.14 9.09 -20.54
C GLY A 342 -1.97 10.08 -21.33
N ASP A 343 -3.12 10.45 -20.78
CA ASP A 343 -4.02 11.43 -21.38
C ASP A 343 -4.75 12.31 -20.34
N SER A 344 -5.67 13.15 -20.81
CA SER A 344 -6.36 14.10 -19.93
C SER A 344 -7.46 13.45 -19.07
N GLY A 345 -7.73 12.17 -19.25
CA GLY A 345 -8.70 11.38 -18.47
C GLY A 345 -8.11 10.79 -17.21
N ASP A 346 -6.79 10.58 -17.16
CA ASP A 346 -6.10 9.90 -16.05
C ASP A 346 -6.18 10.65 -14.71
N PRO A 347 -6.09 12.01 -14.66
CA PRO A 347 -6.22 12.73 -13.40
C PRO A 347 -7.67 12.83 -12.92
N TYR A 348 -7.88 12.64 -11.62
CA TYR A 348 -9.18 12.91 -10.99
C TYR A 348 -9.45 14.40 -10.88
N ASN A 349 -10.53 14.86 -11.51
CA ASN A 349 -11.04 16.23 -11.42
C ASN A 349 -12.46 16.28 -10.83
N SER A 350 -13.06 15.12 -10.63
CA SER A 350 -14.37 14.93 -10.02
C SER A 350 -14.59 13.45 -9.69
N GLY A 351 -15.59 13.14 -8.88
CA GLY A 351 -16.02 11.77 -8.64
C GLY A 351 -15.59 11.20 -7.28
N THR A 352 -15.35 9.92 -7.27
CA THR A 352 -15.04 9.13 -6.07
C THR A 352 -14.00 8.07 -6.42
N PHE A 353 -13.08 7.80 -5.50
CA PHE A 353 -12.17 6.67 -5.54
C PHE A 353 -12.36 5.81 -4.28
N SER A 354 -12.77 4.56 -4.45
CA SER A 354 -13.14 3.67 -3.35
C SER A 354 -12.99 2.20 -3.75
N LYS A 355 -13.27 1.28 -2.85
CA LYS A 355 -13.32 -0.16 -3.15
C LYS A 355 -14.36 -0.55 -4.22
N ASP A 356 -15.40 0.27 -4.44
CA ASP A 356 -16.53 0.00 -5.33
C ASP A 356 -16.44 0.73 -6.67
N THR A 357 -15.39 1.51 -6.90
CA THR A 357 -15.12 2.20 -8.17
C THR A 357 -14.22 1.37 -9.10
N TYR A 358 -14.03 1.84 -10.31
CA TYR A 358 -12.99 1.37 -11.19
C TYR A 358 -12.29 2.58 -11.81
N PRO A 359 -10.97 2.74 -11.58
CA PRO A 359 -10.16 1.90 -10.71
C PRO A 359 -10.64 1.93 -9.25
N ASN A 360 -10.12 1.03 -8.43
CA ASN A 360 -10.58 0.87 -7.05
C ASN A 360 -9.43 0.96 -6.03
N SER A 361 -9.79 1.21 -4.76
CA SER A 361 -8.84 1.39 -3.66
C SER A 361 -8.41 0.09 -2.96
N LEU A 362 -8.58 -1.07 -3.59
CA LEU A 362 -8.16 -2.35 -3.02
C LEU A 362 -6.65 -2.53 -3.12
N ALA A 363 -6.06 -3.26 -2.19
CA ALA A 363 -4.72 -3.80 -2.40
C ALA A 363 -4.72 -4.84 -3.52
N TYR A 364 -3.59 -5.10 -4.16
CA TYR A 364 -3.47 -6.10 -5.23
C TYR A 364 -3.92 -7.52 -4.84
N ASN A 365 -3.90 -7.86 -3.56
CA ASN A 365 -4.43 -9.14 -3.05
C ASN A 365 -5.94 -9.11 -2.76
N GLY A 366 -6.62 -8.00 -3.06
CA GLY A 366 -8.06 -7.79 -2.83
C GLY A 366 -8.41 -7.37 -1.39
N THR A 367 -7.43 -7.05 -0.55
CA THR A 367 -7.71 -6.50 0.78
C THR A 367 -8.26 -5.08 0.65
N GLU A 368 -9.35 -4.79 1.38
CA GLU A 368 -9.96 -3.47 1.39
C GLU A 368 -9.05 -2.43 2.05
N SER A 369 -8.99 -1.24 1.45
CA SER A 369 -8.22 -0.10 1.98
C SER A 369 -8.79 0.43 3.31
N GLY A 370 -10.08 0.25 3.53
CA GLY A 370 -10.78 0.76 4.71
C GLY A 370 -11.03 2.27 4.67
N TRP A 371 -10.91 2.91 3.51
CA TRP A 371 -11.19 4.32 3.29
C TRP A 371 -11.71 4.56 1.87
N LYS A 372 -12.25 5.75 1.65
CA LYS A 372 -12.67 6.26 0.34
C LYS A 372 -12.32 7.73 0.21
N ILE A 373 -12.08 8.18 -1.02
CA ILE A 373 -12.00 9.58 -1.41
C ILE A 373 -13.29 9.93 -2.14
N GLU A 374 -13.96 10.97 -1.73
CA GLU A 374 -15.22 11.43 -2.34
C GLU A 374 -15.24 12.95 -2.47
N ASN A 375 -16.25 13.47 -3.19
CA ASN A 375 -16.40 14.91 -3.43
C ASN A 375 -15.15 15.56 -4.03
N ILE A 376 -14.48 14.84 -4.96
CA ILE A 376 -13.35 15.41 -5.68
C ILE A 376 -13.85 16.56 -6.53
N GLU A 377 -13.33 17.76 -6.29
CA GLU A 377 -13.73 19.00 -6.98
C GLU A 377 -12.51 19.86 -7.27
N THR A 378 -12.55 20.63 -8.37
CA THR A 378 -11.54 21.63 -8.72
C THR A 378 -11.93 23.02 -8.21
N ASP A 379 -11.01 23.74 -7.56
CA ASP A 379 -11.14 25.15 -7.17
C ASP A 379 -9.94 25.96 -7.67
N GLY A 380 -10.05 26.48 -8.89
CA GLY A 380 -8.92 27.05 -9.61
C GLY A 380 -7.90 25.97 -9.95
N ASP A 381 -6.67 26.13 -9.50
CA ASP A 381 -5.60 25.14 -9.69
C ASP A 381 -5.54 24.15 -8.50
N ASN A 382 -6.36 24.33 -7.45
CA ASN A 382 -6.41 23.43 -6.31
C ASN A 382 -7.43 22.30 -6.53
N ILE A 383 -7.20 21.16 -5.88
CA ILE A 383 -8.16 20.07 -5.78
C ILE A 383 -8.68 20.02 -4.34
N ILE A 384 -9.99 19.91 -4.18
CA ILE A 384 -10.66 19.73 -2.88
C ILE A 384 -11.22 18.32 -2.83
N ILE A 385 -10.98 17.61 -1.72
CA ILE A 385 -11.46 16.24 -1.52
C ILE A 385 -11.98 16.04 -0.10
N ASP A 386 -12.86 15.06 0.05
CA ASP A 386 -13.20 14.48 1.35
C ASP A 386 -12.59 13.06 1.42
N ILE A 387 -12.01 12.72 2.57
CA ILE A 387 -11.51 11.38 2.86
C ILE A 387 -12.28 10.86 4.08
N SER A 388 -12.93 9.69 3.93
CA SER A 388 -13.65 9.03 5.01
C SER A 388 -13.04 7.65 5.26
N PHE A 389 -12.75 7.36 6.53
CA PHE A 389 -12.30 6.03 6.96
C PHE A 389 -13.52 5.21 7.35
N LEU A 390 -13.60 4.00 6.82
CA LEU A 390 -14.71 3.09 7.04
C LEU A 390 -14.51 2.40 8.39
N SER A 391 -15.44 2.63 9.31
CA SER A 391 -15.40 2.00 10.63
C SER A 391 -15.93 0.56 10.57
N LYS A 392 -15.44 -0.26 11.49
CA LYS A 392 -15.92 -1.62 11.66
C LYS A 392 -17.17 -1.59 12.55
N PRO A 393 -18.25 -2.28 12.18
CA PRO A 393 -19.40 -2.38 13.05
C PRO A 393 -19.06 -3.07 14.38
N HIS A 394 -19.85 -2.81 15.39
CA HIS A 394 -19.76 -3.46 16.70
C HIS A 394 -20.83 -4.53 16.83
N ALA A 395 -20.44 -5.79 16.81
CA ALA A 395 -21.32 -6.91 17.09
C ALA A 395 -21.65 -6.95 18.60
N VAL A 396 -22.95 -6.89 18.92
CA VAL A 396 -23.48 -7.06 20.29
C VAL A 396 -24.45 -8.23 20.28
N ALA A 397 -24.08 -9.30 20.97
CA ALA A 397 -24.89 -10.51 21.09
C ALA A 397 -25.31 -10.72 22.55
N ASP A 398 -26.57 -11.10 22.76
CA ASP A 398 -27.12 -11.47 24.07
C ASP A 398 -28.13 -12.63 23.91
N ALA A 399 -28.50 -13.26 25.02
CA ALA A 399 -29.53 -14.29 25.08
C ALA A 399 -30.28 -14.20 26.42
N ASP A 400 -31.55 -14.68 26.46
CA ASP A 400 -32.34 -14.68 27.70
C ASP A 400 -31.64 -15.40 28.85
N GLU A 401 -30.92 -16.49 28.57
CA GLU A 401 -30.23 -17.29 29.55
C GLU A 401 -28.90 -17.83 28.99
N ALA A 402 -27.89 -17.96 29.82
CA ALA A 402 -26.63 -18.64 29.48
C ALA A 402 -26.65 -20.13 29.72
N VAL A 403 -27.64 -20.61 30.49
CA VAL A 403 -27.87 -22.04 30.84
C VAL A 403 -29.35 -22.37 30.59
N ILE A 404 -29.59 -23.34 29.73
CA ILE A 404 -30.95 -23.74 29.35
C ILE A 404 -31.08 -25.28 29.40
N ALA A 405 -32.27 -25.80 29.62
CA ALA A 405 -32.51 -27.24 29.52
C ALA A 405 -32.62 -27.71 28.06
N GLU A 406 -32.12 -28.90 27.76
CA GLU A 406 -32.21 -29.58 26.48
C GLU A 406 -33.66 -29.57 25.95
N GLY A 407 -33.82 -29.12 24.70
CA GLY A 407 -35.11 -29.08 24.00
C GLY A 407 -36.01 -27.89 24.32
N LEU A 408 -35.54 -26.92 25.11
CA LEU A 408 -36.25 -25.66 25.29
C LEU A 408 -35.79 -24.63 24.26
N GLU A 409 -36.69 -23.75 23.88
CA GLU A 409 -36.42 -22.63 22.96
C GLU A 409 -35.75 -21.46 23.72
N LEU A 410 -34.65 -20.95 23.18
CA LEU A 410 -33.89 -19.81 23.70
C LEU A 410 -33.98 -18.64 22.72
N GLN A 411 -34.24 -17.43 23.22
CA GLN A 411 -34.23 -16.19 22.46
C GLN A 411 -32.84 -15.57 22.47
N PHE A 412 -32.38 -15.18 21.29
CA PHE A 412 -31.14 -14.42 21.07
C PHE A 412 -31.43 -13.01 20.62
N TYR A 413 -30.52 -12.06 20.91
CA TYR A 413 -30.63 -10.64 20.59
C TYR A 413 -29.33 -10.15 19.96
N GLY A 414 -29.42 -9.63 18.73
CA GLY A 414 -28.33 -8.99 18.00
C GLY A 414 -28.64 -7.54 17.62
N ASN A 415 -29.85 -7.07 17.85
CA ASN A 415 -30.36 -5.76 17.44
C ASN A 415 -29.71 -4.56 18.16
N GLU A 416 -28.91 -4.79 19.21
CA GLU A 416 -28.10 -3.75 19.86
C GLU A 416 -26.74 -3.54 19.16
N SER A 417 -26.44 -4.33 18.11
CA SER A 417 -25.27 -4.08 17.26
C SER A 417 -25.41 -2.75 16.53
N TRP A 418 -24.32 -2.03 16.39
CA TRP A 418 -24.31 -0.69 15.82
C TRP A 418 -23.05 -0.44 15.01
N ASP A 419 -23.06 0.59 14.17
CA ASP A 419 -21.95 1.06 13.38
C ASP A 419 -21.82 2.58 13.53
N GLU A 420 -20.59 3.10 13.53
CA GLU A 420 -20.32 4.50 13.81
C GLU A 420 -20.60 5.39 12.58
N ASP A 421 -20.27 4.89 11.38
CA ASP A 421 -20.39 5.62 10.11
C ASP A 421 -21.43 5.04 9.16
N GLY A 422 -22.16 3.99 9.56
CA GLY A 422 -23.13 3.30 8.71
C GLY A 422 -24.31 2.68 9.45
N ASN A 423 -24.85 1.63 8.83
CA ASN A 423 -25.96 0.86 9.39
C ASN A 423 -25.66 -0.63 9.24
N ILE A 424 -26.06 -1.44 10.21
CA ILE A 424 -26.04 -2.88 10.10
C ILE A 424 -27.06 -3.34 9.04
N VAL A 425 -26.59 -4.02 8.00
CA VAL A 425 -27.44 -4.51 6.89
C VAL A 425 -27.63 -6.03 6.92
N SER A 426 -26.79 -6.76 7.65
CA SER A 426 -26.94 -8.21 7.76
C SER A 426 -26.57 -8.75 9.13
N TYR A 427 -27.26 -9.83 9.51
CA TYR A 427 -27.03 -10.62 10.71
C TYR A 427 -26.87 -12.08 10.33
N THR A 428 -25.86 -12.75 10.86
CA THR A 428 -25.65 -14.20 10.69
C THR A 428 -25.34 -14.80 12.06
N TRP A 429 -26.23 -15.67 12.52
CA TRP A 429 -26.03 -16.47 13.70
C TRP A 429 -25.63 -17.88 13.32
N ASP A 430 -24.52 -18.35 13.88
CA ASP A 430 -24.08 -19.75 13.87
C ASP A 430 -24.25 -20.29 15.30
N PHE A 431 -25.18 -21.23 15.48
CA PHE A 431 -25.50 -21.75 16.82
C PHE A 431 -24.50 -22.81 17.31
N GLY A 432 -23.52 -23.20 16.48
CA GLY A 432 -22.49 -24.16 16.84
C GLY A 432 -22.94 -25.60 16.82
N ASP A 433 -24.19 -25.89 16.44
CA ASP A 433 -24.76 -27.22 16.24
C ASP A 433 -25.02 -27.58 14.77
N GLY A 434 -24.68 -26.66 13.86
CA GLY A 434 -24.86 -26.78 12.42
C GLY A 434 -26.07 -26.01 11.87
N ASP A 435 -26.86 -25.39 12.74
CA ASP A 435 -27.99 -24.54 12.34
C ASP A 435 -27.57 -23.06 12.33
N PHE A 436 -28.25 -22.29 11.47
CA PHE A 436 -28.00 -20.85 11.25
C PHE A 436 -29.30 -20.05 11.25
N ALA A 437 -29.20 -18.75 11.58
CA ALA A 437 -30.27 -17.78 11.38
C ALA A 437 -29.73 -16.48 10.78
N TYR A 438 -30.59 -15.76 10.03
CA TYR A 438 -30.20 -14.54 9.27
C TYR A 438 -31.10 -13.35 9.60
N ILE A 439 -31.50 -13.24 10.86
CA ILE A 439 -32.31 -12.13 11.39
C ILE A 439 -31.65 -11.61 12.67
N ASP A 440 -32.00 -10.38 13.04
CA ASP A 440 -31.42 -9.69 14.20
C ASP A 440 -31.66 -10.41 15.55
N ASN A 441 -32.86 -10.95 15.77
CA ASN A 441 -33.26 -11.56 17.03
C ASN A 441 -33.93 -12.93 16.83
N PRO A 442 -33.17 -14.01 16.54
CA PRO A 442 -33.71 -15.34 16.32
C PRO A 442 -34.04 -16.08 17.64
N THR A 443 -34.91 -17.08 17.56
CA THR A 443 -34.99 -18.14 18.55
C THR A 443 -34.30 -19.40 18.04
N HIS A 444 -33.74 -20.22 18.95
CA HIS A 444 -33.15 -21.50 18.62
C HIS A 444 -33.43 -22.55 19.72
N THR A 445 -33.44 -23.84 19.35
CA THR A 445 -33.64 -24.96 20.24
C THR A 445 -32.52 -26.00 20.09
N PHE A 446 -31.67 -26.12 21.08
CA PHE A 446 -30.63 -27.13 21.12
C PHE A 446 -31.23 -28.52 21.46
N THR A 447 -31.01 -29.50 20.61
CA THR A 447 -31.55 -30.85 20.74
C THR A 447 -30.62 -31.84 21.47
N GLN A 448 -29.43 -31.39 21.84
CA GLN A 448 -28.45 -32.19 22.60
C GLN A 448 -27.85 -31.33 23.71
N ASN A 449 -27.52 -31.97 24.83
CA ASN A 449 -26.80 -31.30 25.90
C ASN A 449 -25.34 -31.03 25.53
N GLY A 450 -24.75 -29.98 26.11
CA GLY A 450 -23.36 -29.59 25.87
C GLY A 450 -23.15 -28.08 25.93
N THR A 451 -21.93 -27.66 25.73
CA THR A 451 -21.59 -26.23 25.61
C THR A 451 -21.48 -25.86 24.14
N TYR A 452 -22.22 -24.85 23.75
CA TYR A 452 -22.24 -24.31 22.39
C TYR A 452 -21.62 -22.93 22.36
N GLU A 453 -20.71 -22.69 21.40
CA GLU A 453 -20.20 -21.37 21.09
C GLU A 453 -21.08 -20.77 19.97
N VAL A 454 -22.03 -19.94 20.38
CA VAL A 454 -22.95 -19.26 19.46
C VAL A 454 -22.30 -17.99 18.97
N LYS A 455 -22.10 -17.89 17.65
CA LYS A 455 -21.43 -16.74 17.01
C LYS A 455 -22.44 -15.87 16.27
N LEU A 456 -22.54 -14.60 16.66
CA LEU A 456 -23.16 -13.56 15.84
C LEU A 456 -22.08 -12.92 14.96
N THR A 457 -22.36 -12.80 13.65
CA THR A 457 -21.63 -11.94 12.72
C THR A 457 -22.58 -10.89 12.18
N VAL A 458 -22.22 -9.62 12.27
CA VAL A 458 -22.95 -8.49 11.68
C VAL A 458 -22.09 -7.81 10.64
N CYS A 459 -22.71 -7.38 9.52
CA CYS A 459 -22.01 -6.59 8.50
C CYS A 459 -22.78 -5.27 8.27
N ASP A 460 -22.03 -4.21 8.00
CA ASP A 460 -22.53 -2.88 7.69
C ASP A 460 -22.88 -2.71 6.21
N ASN A 461 -23.27 -1.49 5.82
CA ASN A 461 -23.56 -1.14 4.43
C ASN A 461 -22.31 -0.96 3.55
N ASN A 462 -21.11 -1.09 4.11
CA ASN A 462 -19.83 -1.07 3.43
C ASN A 462 -19.23 -2.49 3.31
N ASP A 463 -20.00 -3.55 3.64
CA ASP A 463 -19.60 -4.96 3.67
C ASP A 463 -18.49 -5.29 4.70
N ILE A 464 -18.22 -4.39 5.65
CA ILE A 464 -17.29 -4.64 6.76
C ILE A 464 -18.04 -5.38 7.86
N CYS A 465 -17.41 -6.41 8.44
CA CYS A 465 -18.08 -7.29 9.38
C CYS A 465 -17.35 -7.39 10.72
N ASP A 466 -18.14 -7.57 11.79
CA ASP A 466 -17.66 -7.89 13.12
C ASP A 466 -18.38 -9.11 13.67
N SER A 467 -17.83 -9.75 14.70
CA SER A 467 -18.48 -10.91 15.32
C SER A 467 -18.24 -10.98 16.82
N MET A 468 -19.26 -11.49 17.52
CA MET A 468 -19.24 -11.79 18.95
C MET A 468 -19.65 -13.23 19.21
N ILE A 469 -19.06 -13.86 20.24
CA ILE A 469 -19.35 -15.24 20.63
C ILE A 469 -20.01 -15.24 22.02
N LEU A 470 -21.12 -15.98 22.13
CA LEU A 470 -21.76 -16.34 23.39
C LEU A 470 -21.52 -17.80 23.71
N SER A 471 -21.25 -18.12 24.97
CA SER A 471 -21.18 -19.52 25.43
C SER A 471 -22.50 -19.90 26.07
N ILE A 472 -23.22 -20.87 25.50
CA ILE A 472 -24.51 -21.39 26.00
C ILE A 472 -24.29 -22.82 26.50
N PHE A 473 -24.63 -23.05 27.75
CA PHE A 473 -24.64 -24.40 28.34
C PHE A 473 -26.04 -25.00 28.28
N VAL A 474 -26.19 -26.11 27.55
CA VAL A 474 -27.44 -26.85 27.44
C VAL A 474 -27.38 -28.04 28.40
N ASN A 475 -28.15 -27.94 29.46
CA ASN A 475 -28.19 -28.91 30.54
C ASN A 475 -29.18 -30.02 30.24
N LYS A 476 -28.82 -31.27 30.50
CA LYS A 476 -29.72 -32.40 30.46
C LYS A 476 -30.32 -32.60 31.84
N PRO A 477 -31.67 -32.74 32.00
CA PRO A 477 -32.27 -32.98 33.27
C PRO A 477 -31.80 -34.27 33.92
N PRO A 478 -31.64 -34.30 35.25
CA PRO A 478 -31.21 -35.52 35.96
C PRO A 478 -32.22 -36.67 35.81
N ILE A 479 -31.72 -37.88 35.82
CA ILE A 479 -32.51 -39.12 35.78
C ILE A 479 -32.81 -39.60 37.18
N ALA A 480 -34.10 -39.56 37.54
CA ALA A 480 -34.58 -40.07 38.79
C ALA A 480 -34.61 -41.61 38.76
N VAL A 481 -33.89 -42.23 39.70
CA VAL A 481 -33.90 -43.68 39.92
C VAL A 481 -34.41 -43.95 41.33
N VAL A 482 -35.48 -44.73 41.45
CA VAL A 482 -36.14 -45.01 42.76
C VAL A 482 -36.13 -46.48 43.06
N GLU A 483 -35.64 -46.83 44.24
CA GLU A 483 -35.82 -48.13 44.85
C GLU A 483 -36.78 -48.04 46.04
N ILE A 484 -37.68 -48.97 46.18
CA ILE A 484 -38.69 -49.01 47.24
C ILE A 484 -38.54 -50.33 47.97
N SER A 485 -38.45 -50.28 49.33
CA SER A 485 -38.24 -51.46 50.13
C SER A 485 -39.38 -52.50 50.03
N LYS A 486 -40.63 -52.01 49.84
CA LYS A 486 -41.83 -52.85 49.65
C LYS A 486 -42.88 -52.11 48.87
N LEU A 487 -43.69 -52.76 48.03
CA LEU A 487 -44.83 -52.20 47.32
C LEU A 487 -46.13 -52.26 48.11
N THR A 488 -46.19 -53.08 49.16
CA THR A 488 -47.35 -53.25 50.05
C THR A 488 -46.87 -53.38 51.47
N ILE A 489 -47.44 -52.59 52.37
CA ILE A 489 -47.12 -52.52 53.78
C ILE A 489 -48.41 -52.62 54.63
N MET A 490 -48.30 -53.00 55.90
CA MET A 490 -49.41 -52.87 56.84
C MET A 490 -49.44 -51.46 57.40
N LEU A 491 -50.61 -51.02 57.83
CA LEU A 491 -50.81 -49.73 58.51
C LEU A 491 -49.85 -49.57 59.69
N GLY A 492 -49.09 -48.50 59.76
CA GLY A 492 -48.08 -48.22 60.79
C GLY A 492 -46.73 -48.87 60.55
N GLU A 493 -46.55 -49.55 59.40
CA GLU A 493 -45.24 -50.10 58.97
C GLU A 493 -44.48 -48.99 58.17
N THR A 494 -43.19 -48.87 58.45
CA THR A 494 -42.31 -47.96 57.74
C THR A 494 -41.92 -48.54 56.38
N ILE A 495 -41.97 -47.69 55.34
CA ILE A 495 -41.47 -47.99 54.01
C ILE A 495 -40.30 -47.03 53.69
N THR A 496 -39.25 -47.57 53.14
CA THR A 496 -38.07 -46.79 52.71
C THR A 496 -38.13 -46.60 51.25
N PHE A 497 -37.99 -45.34 50.85
CA PHE A 497 -37.80 -44.87 49.46
C PHE A 497 -36.34 -44.42 49.30
N ASP A 498 -35.62 -44.95 48.32
CA ASP A 498 -34.22 -44.65 48.08
C ASP A 498 -34.04 -44.18 46.69
N ALA A 499 -33.57 -42.92 46.54
CA ALA A 499 -33.25 -42.26 45.28
C ALA A 499 -31.74 -42.00 45.10
N SER A 500 -30.91 -42.60 46.00
CA SER A 500 -29.44 -42.35 45.97
C SER A 500 -28.74 -42.77 44.67
N ALA A 501 -29.40 -43.65 43.89
CA ALA A 501 -28.93 -44.04 42.56
C ALA A 501 -29.33 -43.09 41.43
N SER A 502 -30.10 -42.02 41.72
CA SER A 502 -30.38 -40.95 40.73
C SER A 502 -29.09 -40.27 40.33
N TYR A 503 -28.98 -39.92 39.06
CA TYR A 503 -27.75 -39.32 38.50
C TYR A 503 -28.08 -38.26 37.45
N ASP A 504 -27.17 -37.35 37.26
CA ASP A 504 -27.12 -36.41 36.14
C ASP A 504 -25.98 -36.82 35.20
N ILE A 505 -26.16 -36.65 33.87
CA ILE A 505 -25.19 -37.11 32.88
C ILE A 505 -24.12 -36.02 32.58
N ASP A 506 -24.46 -34.77 32.83
CA ASP A 506 -23.63 -33.58 32.54
C ASP A 506 -23.49 -32.63 33.75
N GLY A 507 -24.03 -33.06 34.94
CA GLY A 507 -23.94 -32.33 36.18
C GLY A 507 -24.03 -33.22 37.42
N ASP A 508 -24.40 -32.65 38.56
CA ASP A 508 -24.63 -33.32 39.82
C ASP A 508 -26.12 -33.19 40.22
N VAL A 509 -26.64 -34.24 40.91
CA VAL A 509 -27.99 -34.15 41.48
C VAL A 509 -27.91 -33.33 42.77
N GLU A 510 -28.34 -32.06 42.70
CA GLU A 510 -28.25 -31.13 43.84
C GLU A 510 -29.41 -31.22 44.80
N PHE A 511 -30.58 -31.70 44.36
CA PHE A 511 -31.78 -31.64 45.15
C PHE A 511 -32.69 -32.85 44.92
N PHE A 512 -33.29 -33.39 46.01
CA PHE A 512 -34.33 -34.40 45.99
C PHE A 512 -35.59 -33.81 46.60
N TYR A 513 -36.77 -34.14 46.04
CA TYR A 513 -38.06 -33.79 46.64
C TYR A 513 -39.06 -34.91 46.46
N TRP A 514 -39.38 -35.56 47.60
CA TRP A 514 -40.40 -36.60 47.68
C TRP A 514 -41.75 -35.98 48.05
N ASN A 515 -42.80 -36.37 47.35
CA ASN A 515 -44.18 -36.19 47.74
C ASN A 515 -44.82 -37.55 47.93
N PHE A 516 -45.23 -37.88 49.15
CA PHE A 516 -45.76 -39.21 49.48
C PHE A 516 -47.28 -39.36 49.23
N ASP A 517 -47.92 -38.35 48.62
CA ASP A 517 -49.34 -38.35 48.26
C ASP A 517 -50.32 -38.43 49.46
N ASP A 518 -49.82 -38.15 50.67
CA ASP A 518 -50.63 -38.06 51.90
C ASP A 518 -50.45 -36.72 52.62
N GLY A 519 -49.79 -35.77 51.99
CA GLY A 519 -49.52 -34.44 52.54
C GLY A 519 -48.15 -34.30 53.20
N TYR A 520 -47.36 -35.35 53.25
CA TYR A 520 -45.97 -35.32 53.73
C TYR A 520 -44.97 -35.34 52.61
N THR A 521 -43.81 -34.71 52.84
CA THR A 521 -42.73 -34.58 51.90
C THR A 521 -41.37 -34.83 52.52
N SER A 522 -40.33 -35.09 51.70
CA SER A 522 -38.97 -35.22 52.20
C SER A 522 -37.98 -34.66 51.13
N ASN A 523 -36.85 -34.12 51.60
CA ASN A 523 -35.77 -33.60 50.73
C ASN A 523 -34.51 -34.47 50.82
N GLN A 524 -34.61 -35.67 51.41
CA GLN A 524 -33.48 -36.59 51.57
C GLN A 524 -33.38 -37.52 50.34
N ALA A 525 -32.16 -37.86 49.94
CA ALA A 525 -31.95 -38.88 48.91
C ALA A 525 -32.62 -40.22 49.29
N THR A 526 -32.57 -40.62 50.61
CA THR A 526 -33.26 -41.79 51.18
C THR A 526 -34.22 -41.31 52.24
N ALA A 527 -35.50 -41.69 52.14
CA ALA A 527 -36.56 -41.26 53.05
C ALA A 527 -37.35 -42.45 53.57
N ASP A 528 -37.55 -42.51 54.92
CA ASP A 528 -38.45 -43.41 55.55
C ASP A 528 -39.80 -42.73 55.75
N HIS A 529 -40.90 -43.45 55.43
CA HIS A 529 -42.26 -42.90 55.57
C HIS A 529 -43.22 -43.98 56.19
N GLU A 530 -44.16 -43.49 56.98
CA GLU A 530 -45.22 -44.29 57.59
C GLU A 530 -46.60 -43.69 57.24
N TYR A 531 -47.45 -44.41 56.50
CA TYR A 531 -48.80 -43.97 56.16
C TYR A 531 -49.76 -44.18 57.33
N LYS A 532 -50.53 -43.14 57.64
CA LYS A 532 -51.50 -43.12 58.75
C LYS A 532 -52.89 -43.66 58.39
N ASN A 533 -53.15 -43.75 57.06
CA ASN A 533 -54.43 -44.27 56.55
C ASN A 533 -54.15 -45.38 55.53
N SER A 534 -55.11 -46.34 55.42
CA SER A 534 -55.06 -47.35 54.38
C SER A 534 -55.47 -46.74 53.03
N GLY A 535 -54.73 -47.07 51.99
CA GLY A 535 -54.97 -46.51 50.62
C GLY A 535 -53.93 -46.93 49.63
N THR A 536 -54.04 -46.42 48.41
CA THR A 536 -53.01 -46.45 47.38
C THR A 536 -52.49 -45.05 47.21
N TYR A 537 -51.20 -44.89 47.26
CA TYR A 537 -50.53 -43.55 47.14
C TYR A 537 -49.65 -43.51 45.89
N ASN A 538 -49.74 -42.42 45.18
CA ASN A 538 -48.90 -42.10 44.02
C ASN A 538 -47.70 -41.26 44.49
N VAL A 539 -46.66 -41.91 44.92
CA VAL A 539 -45.43 -41.20 45.34
C VAL A 539 -44.67 -40.69 44.18
N SER A 540 -44.26 -39.41 44.23
CA SER A 540 -43.44 -38.79 43.23
C SER A 540 -42.10 -38.29 43.80
N LEU A 541 -41.08 -38.44 43.01
CA LEU A 541 -39.76 -37.87 43.21
C LEU A 541 -39.52 -36.83 42.12
#